data_d58d8e72c40a9066c6f3900c1578cb3f
#
_entry.id   d58d8e72c40a9066c6f3900c1578cb3f
#
_cell.length_a   1.000
_cell.length_b   1.000
_cell.length_c   1.000
_cell.angle_alpha   90.00
_cell.angle_beta   90.00
_cell.angle_gamma   90.00
#
_symmetry.space_group_name_H-M   'P 1'
#
loop_
_entity.id
_entity.type
_entity.pdbx_description
1 polymer ?
#
loop_
_entity_poly.entity_id
_entity_poly.type
_entity_poly.pdbx_seq_one_letter_code
_entity_poly.pdbx_strand_id
1 'polypeptide(L)'
;MSLLLSFSIIFPVSIIAYLFRSFLISGLLDIPTIYYQEAEKLFCFLLPANAILLVGQTFIAVFNGIQRIYLSNMIQLIYSCIYWGGIIIVVSLGYQLGTVGLVILIAALIWITINIFCFHYYWGRIQGRIRKTHLWRNARKQIGYGTKIYTSGVVAFFNEPLFKILISNYFGVNTVAYFEIALKIRGQVA
;
A
#
# COMPACT_ATOMS: atom_id res chain seq x y z
N MET A 1 6.11 14.32 12.64
CA MET A 1 4.68 14.54 12.85
C MET A 1 3.82 13.73 11.91
N SER A 2 4.03 13.73 10.60
CA SER A 2 3.29 12.86 9.65
C SER A 2 3.39 11.38 10.00
N LEU A 3 4.54 10.88 10.44
CA LEU A 3 4.71 9.49 10.93
C LEU A 3 3.77 9.15 12.09
N LEU A 4 3.66 10.03 13.09
CA LEU A 4 2.76 9.83 14.24
C LEU A 4 1.29 9.82 13.81
N LEU A 5 0.91 10.71 12.89
CA LEU A 5 -0.45 10.75 12.34
C LEU A 5 -0.75 9.49 11.53
N SER A 6 0.17 9.07 10.65
CA SER A 6 0.00 7.83 9.89
C SER A 6 -0.14 6.62 10.81
N PHE A 7 0.70 6.50 11.82
CA PHE A 7 0.64 5.41 12.78
C PHE A 7 -0.67 5.41 13.59
N SER A 8 -1.12 6.61 14.03
CA SER A 8 -2.37 6.78 14.79
C SER A 8 -3.63 6.40 14.00
N ILE A 9 -3.59 6.48 12.68
CA ILE A 9 -4.73 6.10 11.81
C ILE A 9 -4.62 4.63 11.39
N ILE A 10 -3.43 4.20 10.97
CA ILE A 10 -3.23 2.87 10.40
C ILE A 10 -3.39 1.78 11.46
N PHE A 11 -2.91 2.03 12.68
CA PHE A 11 -2.96 1.04 13.75
C PHE A 11 -4.40 0.65 14.15
N PRO A 12 -5.33 1.59 14.44
CA PRO A 12 -6.73 1.24 14.73
C PRO A 12 -7.42 0.56 13.53
N VAL A 13 -7.19 1.04 12.30
CA VAL A 13 -7.76 0.44 11.09
C VAL A 13 -7.29 -1.00 10.92
N SER A 14 -6.01 -1.27 11.15
CA SER A 14 -5.46 -2.64 11.09
C SER A 14 -6.06 -3.55 12.15
N ILE A 15 -6.28 -3.06 13.37
CA ILE A 15 -6.93 -3.82 14.44
C ILE A 15 -8.38 -4.14 14.07
N ILE A 16 -9.13 -3.16 13.59
CA ILE A 16 -10.51 -3.35 13.14
C ILE A 16 -10.56 -4.39 12.01
N ALA A 17 -9.70 -4.26 10.99
CA ALA A 17 -9.63 -5.20 9.89
C ALA A 17 -9.29 -6.63 10.38
N TYR A 18 -8.41 -6.76 11.35
CA TYR A 18 -8.08 -8.06 11.96
C TYR A 18 -9.26 -8.67 12.73
N LEU A 19 -10.01 -7.88 13.49
CA LEU A 19 -11.19 -8.34 14.22
C LEU A 19 -12.30 -8.79 13.26
N PHE A 20 -12.48 -8.10 12.14
CA PHE A 20 -13.48 -8.41 11.14
C PHE A 20 -13.00 -9.37 10.04
N ARG A 21 -11.82 -10.02 10.22
CA ARG A 21 -11.23 -10.88 9.19
C ARG A 21 -12.16 -11.99 8.69
N SER A 22 -12.87 -12.65 9.59
CA SER A 22 -13.80 -13.71 9.22
C SER A 22 -14.95 -13.19 8.36
N PHE A 23 -15.52 -12.04 8.72
CA PHE A 23 -16.56 -11.39 7.92
C PHE A 23 -16.05 -10.96 6.54
N LEU A 24 -14.80 -10.45 6.47
CA LEU A 24 -14.19 -10.04 5.21
C LEU A 24 -13.94 -11.24 4.29
N ILE A 25 -13.46 -12.36 4.83
CA ILE A 25 -13.10 -13.55 4.05
C ILE A 25 -14.35 -14.32 3.61
N SER A 26 -15.30 -14.55 4.50
CA SER A 26 -16.49 -15.36 4.21
C SER A 26 -17.67 -14.54 3.68
N GLY A 27 -17.84 -13.30 4.15
CA GLY A 27 -19.01 -12.48 3.81
C GLY A 27 -18.79 -11.57 2.60
N LEU A 28 -17.60 -10.96 2.47
CA LEU A 28 -17.33 -10.00 1.40
C LEU A 28 -16.64 -10.63 0.18
N LEU A 29 -15.67 -11.53 0.41
CA LEU A 29 -14.88 -12.14 -0.66
C LEU A 29 -15.45 -13.48 -1.13
N ASP A 30 -16.42 -14.04 -0.41
CA ASP A 30 -17.10 -15.32 -0.73
C ASP A 30 -16.12 -16.45 -1.10
N ILE A 31 -15.04 -16.57 -0.32
CA ILE A 31 -13.97 -17.55 -0.58
C ILE A 31 -14.50 -18.95 -0.25
N PRO A 32 -14.32 -19.95 -1.15
CA PRO A 32 -14.70 -21.33 -0.88
C PRO A 32 -14.04 -21.88 0.39
N THR A 33 -14.77 -22.65 1.18
CA THR A 33 -14.34 -23.18 2.47
C THR A 33 -13.03 -23.97 2.41
N ILE A 34 -12.73 -24.61 1.26
CA ILE A 34 -11.48 -25.34 1.02
C ILE A 34 -10.25 -24.43 1.15
N TYR A 35 -10.35 -23.17 0.75
CA TYR A 35 -9.23 -22.21 0.75
C TYR A 35 -9.26 -21.25 1.95
N TYR A 36 -10.23 -21.42 2.86
CA TYR A 36 -10.44 -20.47 3.98
C TYR A 36 -9.20 -20.35 4.86
N GLN A 37 -8.57 -21.46 5.26
CA GLN A 37 -7.38 -21.44 6.12
C GLN A 37 -6.19 -20.73 5.45
N GLU A 38 -5.98 -20.97 4.17
CA GLU A 38 -4.89 -20.32 3.42
C GLU A 38 -5.17 -18.83 3.21
N ALA A 39 -6.42 -18.46 2.94
CA ALA A 39 -6.82 -17.06 2.83
C ALA A 39 -6.66 -16.32 4.17
N GLU A 40 -6.98 -16.96 5.29
CA GLU A 40 -6.81 -16.38 6.62
C GLU A 40 -5.32 -16.16 6.94
N LYS A 41 -4.45 -17.14 6.67
CA LYS A 41 -3.00 -16.98 6.81
C LYS A 41 -2.47 -15.85 5.94
N LEU A 42 -2.86 -15.81 4.67
CA LEU A 42 -2.48 -14.73 3.75
C LEU A 42 -2.89 -13.37 4.31
N PHE A 43 -4.14 -13.24 4.75
CA PHE A 43 -4.67 -12.00 5.31
C PHE A 43 -3.91 -11.55 6.56
N CYS A 44 -3.56 -12.49 7.46
CA CYS A 44 -2.79 -12.21 8.65
C CYS A 44 -1.38 -11.66 8.35
N PHE A 45 -0.75 -12.06 7.24
CA PHE A 45 0.55 -11.52 6.82
C PHE A 45 0.41 -10.23 6.00
N LEU A 46 -0.60 -10.13 5.14
CA LEU A 46 -0.84 -8.94 4.32
C LEU A 46 -1.19 -7.70 5.15
N LEU A 47 -1.94 -7.89 6.23
CA LEU A 47 -2.39 -6.76 7.04
C LEU A 47 -1.22 -5.99 7.68
N PRO A 48 -0.29 -6.62 8.42
CA PRO A 48 0.89 -5.93 8.94
C PRO A 48 1.82 -5.47 7.81
N ALA A 49 1.96 -6.21 6.71
CA ALA A 49 2.76 -5.79 5.57
C ALA A 49 2.26 -4.46 4.99
N ASN A 50 0.95 -4.34 4.76
CA ASN A 50 0.34 -3.09 4.28
C ASN A 50 0.47 -1.95 5.28
N ALA A 51 0.32 -2.23 6.59
CA ALA A 51 0.54 -1.22 7.62
C ALA A 51 1.97 -0.66 7.58
N ILE A 52 2.97 -1.54 7.43
CA ILE A 52 4.39 -1.16 7.29
C ILE A 52 4.60 -0.31 6.04
N LEU A 53 4.04 -0.73 4.90
CA LEU A 53 4.15 -0.01 3.63
C LEU A 53 3.53 1.40 3.73
N LEU A 54 2.35 1.53 4.32
CA LEU A 54 1.69 2.82 4.50
C LEU A 54 2.50 3.78 5.40
N VAL A 55 3.06 3.28 6.50
CA VAL A 55 3.96 4.07 7.35
C VAL A 55 5.21 4.47 6.58
N GLY A 56 5.77 3.55 5.81
CA GLY A 56 6.99 3.78 5.02
C GLY A 56 6.84 4.80 3.90
N GLN A 57 5.63 4.97 3.34
CA GLN A 57 5.35 6.03 2.35
C GLN A 57 5.67 7.44 2.89
N THR A 58 5.65 7.62 4.20
CA THR A 58 6.04 8.91 4.82
C THR A 58 7.52 9.22 4.58
N PHE A 59 8.41 8.20 4.57
CA PHE A 59 9.83 8.40 4.26
C PHE A 59 10.03 8.74 2.79
N ILE A 60 9.32 8.07 1.89
CA ILE A 60 9.33 8.36 0.45
C ILE A 60 8.89 9.82 0.21
N ALA A 61 7.83 10.27 0.86
CA ALA A 61 7.37 11.66 0.76
C ALA A 61 8.44 12.66 1.23
N VAL A 62 9.23 12.33 2.26
CA VAL A 62 10.36 13.16 2.71
C VAL A 62 11.45 13.22 1.65
N PHE A 63 11.85 12.08 1.06
CA PHE A 63 12.87 12.05 0.00
C PHE A 63 12.45 12.86 -1.22
N ASN A 64 11.18 12.77 -1.63
CA ASN A 64 10.63 13.59 -2.70
C ASN A 64 10.60 15.09 -2.32
N GLY A 65 10.27 15.41 -1.07
CA GLY A 65 10.27 16.78 -0.56
C GLY A 65 11.64 17.45 -0.55
N ILE A 66 12.72 16.69 -0.37
CA ILE A 66 14.11 17.18 -0.47
C ILE A 66 14.68 17.05 -1.89
N GLN A 67 13.82 16.83 -2.89
CA GLN A 67 14.18 16.67 -4.31
C GLN A 67 15.14 15.50 -4.60
N ARG A 68 15.17 14.48 -3.75
CA ARG A 68 15.97 13.28 -3.93
C ARG A 68 15.13 12.13 -4.51
N ILE A 69 14.42 12.43 -5.61
CA ILE A 69 13.48 11.51 -6.27
C ILE A 69 14.19 10.21 -6.71
N TYR A 70 15.46 10.31 -7.15
CA TYR A 70 16.23 9.12 -7.53
C TYR A 70 16.34 8.10 -6.40
N LEU A 71 16.44 8.56 -5.14
CA LEU A 71 16.57 7.69 -3.99
C LEU A 71 15.25 6.92 -3.72
N SER A 72 14.12 7.63 -3.78
CA SER A 72 12.81 6.99 -3.64
C SER A 72 12.56 5.96 -4.75
N ASN A 73 12.94 6.27 -5.99
CA ASN A 73 12.81 5.35 -7.11
C ASN A 73 13.70 4.12 -6.97
N MET A 74 14.96 4.28 -6.54
CA MET A 74 15.89 3.16 -6.29
C MET A 74 15.36 2.24 -5.18
N ILE A 75 14.89 2.80 -4.07
CA ILE A 75 14.31 2.02 -2.97
C ILE A 75 13.07 1.26 -3.45
N GLN A 76 12.22 1.92 -4.25
CA GLN A 76 11.02 1.29 -4.80
C GLN A 76 11.37 0.18 -5.80
N LEU A 77 12.40 0.35 -6.61
CA LEU A 77 12.88 -0.67 -7.54
C LEU A 77 13.42 -1.90 -6.79
N ILE A 78 14.24 -1.71 -5.77
CA ILE A 78 14.76 -2.79 -4.92
C ILE A 78 13.58 -3.55 -4.29
N TYR A 79 12.60 -2.83 -3.72
CA TYR A 79 11.40 -3.44 -3.17
C TYR A 79 10.65 -4.27 -4.20
N SER A 80 10.43 -3.73 -5.40
CA SER A 80 9.72 -4.43 -6.46
C SER A 80 10.45 -5.71 -6.90
N CYS A 81 11.78 -5.68 -7.00
CA CYS A 81 12.57 -6.87 -7.31
C CYS A 81 12.43 -7.96 -6.24
N ILE A 82 12.51 -7.58 -4.95
CA ILE A 82 12.35 -8.53 -3.83
C ILE A 82 10.93 -9.08 -3.78
N TYR A 83 9.93 -8.21 -3.94
CA TYR A 83 8.51 -8.56 -3.90
C TYR A 83 8.15 -9.54 -5.02
N TRP A 84 8.40 -9.16 -6.27
CA TRP A 84 8.05 -10.01 -7.41
C TRP A 84 8.94 -11.24 -7.52
N GLY A 85 10.26 -11.08 -7.29
CA GLY A 85 11.19 -12.21 -7.27
C GLY A 85 10.81 -13.25 -6.22
N GLY A 86 10.47 -12.80 -5.01
CA GLY A 86 10.02 -13.68 -3.94
C GLY A 86 8.72 -14.41 -4.27
N ILE A 87 7.73 -13.72 -4.84
CA ILE A 87 6.46 -14.34 -5.27
C ILE A 87 6.71 -15.38 -6.36
N ILE A 88 7.51 -15.06 -7.39
CA ILE A 88 7.81 -15.98 -8.48
C ILE A 88 8.48 -17.25 -7.93
N ILE A 89 9.45 -17.12 -7.03
CA ILE A 89 10.14 -18.27 -6.42
C ILE A 89 9.15 -19.15 -5.65
N VAL A 90 8.31 -18.56 -4.80
CA VAL A 90 7.35 -19.32 -3.97
C VAL A 90 6.33 -20.04 -4.83
N VAL A 91 5.80 -19.36 -5.85
CA VAL A 91 4.82 -19.97 -6.77
C VAL A 91 5.45 -21.07 -7.64
N SER A 92 6.68 -20.86 -8.13
CA SER A 92 7.39 -21.87 -8.93
C SER A 92 7.75 -23.14 -8.14
N LEU A 93 7.95 -23.01 -6.82
CA LEU A 93 8.19 -24.13 -5.91
C LEU A 93 6.90 -24.82 -5.44
N GLY A 94 5.72 -24.34 -5.85
CA GLY A 94 4.44 -24.94 -5.51
C GLY A 94 4.00 -24.73 -4.04
N TYR A 95 4.55 -23.72 -3.37
CA TYR A 95 4.13 -23.42 -2.00
C TYR A 95 2.72 -22.83 -1.93
N GLN A 96 2.10 -22.98 -0.76
CA GLN A 96 0.74 -22.51 -0.48
C GLN A 96 0.65 -20.98 -0.41
N LEU A 97 -0.57 -20.47 -0.57
CA LEU A 97 -0.89 -19.03 -0.60
C LEU A 97 -0.43 -18.29 0.67
N GLY A 98 -0.47 -18.94 1.83
CA GLY A 98 0.02 -18.38 3.08
C GLY A 98 1.50 -18.00 3.05
N THR A 99 2.34 -18.80 2.34
CA THR A 99 3.77 -18.51 2.17
C THR A 99 4.01 -17.26 1.32
N VAL A 100 3.15 -16.99 0.33
CA VAL A 100 3.19 -15.74 -0.45
C VAL A 100 3.00 -14.54 0.47
N GLY A 101 2.05 -14.60 1.41
CA GLY A 101 1.83 -13.55 2.40
C GLY A 101 3.07 -13.28 3.27
N LEU A 102 3.76 -14.34 3.67
CA LEU A 102 4.99 -14.23 4.45
C LEU A 102 6.11 -13.54 3.65
N VAL A 103 6.27 -13.88 2.37
CA VAL A 103 7.25 -13.21 1.49
C VAL A 103 6.95 -11.73 1.35
N ILE A 104 5.67 -11.37 1.19
CA ILE A 104 5.24 -9.97 1.11
C ILE A 104 5.59 -9.22 2.41
N LEU A 105 5.36 -9.84 3.57
CA LEU A 105 5.73 -9.26 4.85
C LEU A 105 7.25 -9.07 4.99
N ILE A 106 8.06 -10.05 4.61
CA ILE A 106 9.51 -9.95 4.62
C ILE A 106 9.97 -8.83 3.68
N ALA A 107 9.44 -8.75 2.48
CA ALA A 107 9.74 -7.68 1.53
C ALA A 107 9.41 -6.29 2.12
N ALA A 108 8.26 -6.14 2.79
CA ALA A 108 7.87 -4.91 3.45
C ALA A 108 8.82 -4.53 4.61
N LEU A 109 9.27 -5.51 5.40
CA LEU A 109 10.24 -5.31 6.47
C LEU A 109 11.61 -4.88 5.94
N ILE A 110 12.09 -5.51 4.88
CA ILE A 110 13.35 -5.10 4.22
C ILE A 110 13.21 -3.67 3.69
N TRP A 111 12.10 -3.39 3.01
CA TRP A 111 11.84 -2.07 2.44
C TRP A 111 11.80 -0.96 3.49
N ILE A 112 11.09 -1.15 4.62
CA ILE A 112 11.05 -0.14 5.69
C ILE A 112 12.43 0.04 6.33
N THR A 113 13.20 -1.03 6.49
CA THR A 113 14.56 -0.99 7.05
C THR A 113 15.48 -0.15 6.16
N ILE A 114 15.43 -0.35 4.84
CA ILE A 114 16.20 0.47 3.87
C ILE A 114 15.77 1.94 3.97
N ASN A 115 14.48 2.22 4.05
CA ASN A 115 13.97 3.59 4.19
C ASN A 115 14.48 4.26 5.47
N ILE A 116 14.43 3.57 6.62
CA ILE A 116 14.92 4.08 7.91
C ILE A 116 16.42 4.35 7.84
N PHE A 117 17.21 3.42 7.27
CA PHE A 117 18.64 3.57 7.12
C PHE A 117 19.00 4.78 6.24
N CYS A 118 18.39 4.88 5.07
CA CYS A 118 18.57 6.03 4.17
C CYS A 118 18.14 7.33 4.85
N PHE A 119 17.01 7.33 5.55
CA PHE A 119 16.54 8.50 6.28
C PHE A 119 17.53 8.94 7.34
N HIS A 120 18.06 8.02 8.13
CA HIS A 120 19.05 8.33 9.19
C HIS A 120 20.37 8.87 8.62
N TYR A 121 20.82 8.28 7.51
CA TYR A 121 22.02 8.75 6.82
C TYR A 121 21.91 10.19 6.30
N TYR A 122 20.73 10.53 5.74
CA TYR A 122 20.49 11.88 5.21
C TYR A 122 20.01 12.88 6.27
N TRP A 123 19.39 12.42 7.36
CA TRP A 123 18.80 13.27 8.41
C TRP A 123 19.85 14.09 9.15
N GLY A 124 21.04 13.57 9.36
CA GLY A 124 22.15 14.30 9.98
C GLY A 124 22.53 15.61 9.25
N ARG A 125 22.08 15.77 7.99
CA ARG A 125 22.26 16.99 7.19
C ARG A 125 21.08 17.98 7.27
N ILE A 126 19.94 17.56 7.87
CA ILE A 126 18.70 18.33 7.91
C ILE A 126 18.43 18.77 9.36
N GLN A 127 19.39 19.42 10.00
CA GLN A 127 19.19 19.95 11.36
C GLN A 127 18.32 21.23 11.31
N GLY A 128 17.01 21.04 11.26
CA GLY A 128 16.03 22.09 11.54
C GLY A 128 15.51 21.96 12.97
N ARG A 129 15.66 22.99 13.78
CA ARG A 129 15.15 23.04 15.16
C ARG A 129 13.63 22.99 15.15
N ILE A 130 13.06 21.84 15.49
CA ILE A 130 11.60 21.64 15.52
C ILE A 130 11.03 22.41 16.72
N ARG A 131 10.38 23.54 16.47
CA ARG A 131 9.67 24.32 17.50
C ARG A 131 8.29 23.69 17.73
N LYS A 132 8.05 23.15 18.91
CA LYS A 132 6.78 22.48 19.31
C LYS A 132 5.52 23.30 19.04
N THR A 133 5.60 24.63 19.14
CA THR A 133 4.48 25.57 18.94
C THR A 133 3.88 25.56 17.52
N HIS A 134 4.64 25.10 16.53
CA HIS A 134 4.16 25.02 15.14
C HIS A 134 3.56 23.65 14.74
N LEU A 135 3.65 22.65 15.62
CA LEU A 135 3.25 21.29 15.29
C LEU A 135 1.74 21.19 14.98
N TRP A 136 0.89 21.73 15.83
CA TRP A 136 -0.56 21.67 15.64
C TRP A 136 -1.05 22.44 14.41
N ARG A 137 -0.51 23.63 14.17
CA ARG A 137 -0.84 24.44 12.99
C ARG A 137 -0.45 23.74 11.69
N ASN A 138 0.72 23.10 11.69
CA ASN A 138 1.20 22.36 10.53
C ASN A 138 0.40 21.06 10.33
N ALA A 139 -0.01 20.39 11.42
CA ALA A 139 -0.91 19.23 11.34
C ALA A 139 -2.24 19.60 10.67
N ARG A 140 -2.87 20.66 11.13
CA ARG A 140 -4.16 21.11 10.56
C ARG A 140 -4.04 21.47 9.07
N LYS A 141 -2.91 22.09 8.65
CA LYS A 141 -2.63 22.35 7.24
C LYS A 141 -2.44 21.05 6.44
N GLN A 142 -1.70 20.07 6.98
CA GLN A 142 -1.48 18.79 6.35
C GLN A 142 -2.77 17.97 6.22
N ILE A 143 -3.61 17.96 7.25
CA ILE A 143 -4.92 17.30 7.21
C ILE A 143 -5.81 17.98 6.15
N GLY A 144 -5.88 19.32 6.13
CA GLY A 144 -6.70 20.05 5.15
C GLY A 144 -6.23 19.85 3.71
N TYR A 145 -4.91 19.77 3.47
CA TYR A 145 -4.36 19.45 2.15
C TYR A 145 -4.57 17.99 1.80
N GLY A 146 -4.31 17.09 2.75
CA GLY A 146 -4.52 15.66 2.59
C GLY A 146 -5.98 15.32 2.26
N THR A 147 -6.94 15.93 2.97
CA THR A 147 -8.37 15.70 2.71
C THR A 147 -8.75 16.06 1.28
N LYS A 148 -8.24 17.16 0.74
CA LYS A 148 -8.51 17.55 -0.66
C LYS A 148 -7.96 16.56 -1.67
N ILE A 149 -6.74 16.05 -1.45
CA ILE A 149 -6.11 15.02 -2.33
C ILE A 149 -6.86 13.70 -2.19
N TYR A 150 -7.19 13.28 -0.96
CA TYR A 150 -7.93 12.04 -0.74
C TYR A 150 -9.33 12.09 -1.33
N THR A 151 -10.03 13.23 -1.27
CA THR A 151 -11.34 13.36 -1.89
C THR A 151 -11.27 13.13 -3.41
N SER A 152 -10.28 13.70 -4.09
CA SER A 152 -10.08 13.45 -5.53
C SER A 152 -9.67 12.01 -5.82
N GLY A 153 -8.84 11.41 -4.96
CA GLY A 153 -8.43 10.00 -5.06
C GLY A 153 -9.59 9.03 -4.84
N VAL A 154 -10.49 9.33 -3.89
CA VAL A 154 -11.71 8.54 -3.64
C VAL A 154 -12.61 8.57 -4.87
N VAL A 155 -12.84 9.73 -5.47
CA VAL A 155 -13.63 9.85 -6.70
C VAL A 155 -13.00 9.03 -7.84
N ALA A 156 -11.68 9.11 -8.01
CA ALA A 156 -10.96 8.32 -9.02
C ALA A 156 -11.04 6.81 -8.74
N PHE A 157 -10.92 6.40 -7.46
CA PHE A 157 -11.04 5.01 -7.04
C PHE A 157 -12.43 4.43 -7.32
N PHE A 158 -13.51 5.19 -7.12
CA PHE A 158 -14.86 4.73 -7.43
C PHE A 158 -15.14 4.68 -8.93
N ASN A 159 -14.57 5.59 -9.73
CA ASN A 159 -14.81 5.61 -11.17
C ASN A 159 -14.39 4.30 -11.85
N GLU A 160 -13.16 3.84 -11.64
CA GLU A 160 -12.65 2.67 -12.35
C GLU A 160 -13.37 1.35 -12.00
N PRO A 161 -13.60 0.99 -10.71
CA PRO A 161 -14.39 -0.17 -10.35
C PRO A 161 -15.85 -0.10 -10.78
N LEU A 162 -16.50 1.08 -10.70
CA LEU A 162 -17.88 1.24 -11.15
C LEU A 162 -18.02 0.98 -12.65
N PHE A 163 -17.12 1.50 -13.47
CA PHE A 163 -17.10 1.20 -14.90
C PHE A 163 -16.91 -0.28 -15.18
N LYS A 164 -16.01 -0.97 -14.45
CA LYS A 164 -15.80 -2.42 -14.59
C LYS A 164 -17.05 -3.21 -14.24
N ILE A 165 -17.75 -2.85 -13.15
CA ILE A 165 -18.99 -3.49 -12.73
C ILE A 165 -20.10 -3.26 -13.79
N LEU A 166 -20.25 -2.05 -14.30
CA LEU A 166 -21.23 -1.75 -15.34
C LEU A 166 -20.93 -2.52 -16.62
N ILE A 167 -19.68 -2.52 -17.08
CA ILE A 167 -19.28 -3.26 -18.27
C ILE A 167 -19.50 -4.77 -18.08
N SER A 168 -19.17 -5.31 -16.90
CA SER A 168 -19.38 -6.72 -16.60
C SER A 168 -20.86 -7.10 -16.66
N ASN A 169 -21.74 -6.27 -16.08
CA ASN A 169 -23.17 -6.54 -16.01
C ASN A 169 -23.89 -6.41 -17.37
N TYR A 170 -23.48 -5.44 -18.19
CA TYR A 170 -24.17 -5.17 -19.48
C TYR A 170 -23.54 -5.88 -20.68
N PHE A 171 -22.22 -6.11 -20.66
CA PHE A 171 -21.46 -6.61 -21.80
C PHE A 171 -20.71 -7.92 -21.53
N GLY A 172 -20.78 -8.42 -20.30
CA GLY A 172 -20.13 -9.65 -19.88
C GLY A 172 -18.66 -9.48 -19.47
N VAL A 173 -18.17 -10.47 -18.73
CA VAL A 173 -16.83 -10.45 -18.09
C VAL A 173 -15.67 -10.35 -19.11
N ASN A 174 -15.86 -10.94 -20.31
CA ASN A 174 -14.81 -10.88 -21.36
C ASN A 174 -14.54 -9.45 -21.84
N THR A 175 -15.56 -8.59 -21.87
CA THR A 175 -15.43 -7.19 -22.30
C THR A 175 -14.64 -6.37 -21.26
N VAL A 176 -14.69 -6.74 -19.98
CA VAL A 176 -13.88 -6.10 -18.93
C VAL A 176 -12.38 -6.27 -19.21
N ALA A 177 -11.96 -7.44 -19.73
CA ALA A 177 -10.56 -7.68 -20.07
C ALA A 177 -10.06 -6.72 -21.17
N TYR A 178 -10.85 -6.47 -22.19
CA TYR A 178 -10.51 -5.48 -23.24
C TYR A 178 -10.44 -4.06 -22.68
N PHE A 179 -11.36 -3.72 -21.79
CA PHE A 179 -11.35 -2.41 -21.12
C PHE A 179 -10.08 -2.22 -20.26
N GLU A 180 -9.65 -3.26 -19.53
CA GLU A 180 -8.41 -3.21 -18.75
C GLU A 180 -7.16 -3.03 -19.61
N ILE A 181 -7.09 -3.70 -20.76
CA ILE A 181 -6.00 -3.52 -21.72
C ILE A 181 -5.95 -2.07 -22.22
N ALA A 182 -7.11 -1.52 -22.58
CA ALA A 182 -7.20 -0.12 -23.04
C ALA A 182 -6.76 0.87 -21.96
N LEU A 183 -7.14 0.65 -20.68
CA LEU A 183 -6.71 1.48 -19.55
C LEU A 183 -5.19 1.40 -19.33
N LYS A 184 -4.59 0.21 -19.45
CA LYS A 184 -3.14 0.03 -19.32
C LYS A 184 -2.38 0.78 -20.43
N ILE A 185 -2.85 0.70 -21.68
CA ILE A 185 -2.25 1.43 -22.80
C ILE A 185 -2.35 2.94 -22.55
N ARG A 186 -3.52 3.43 -22.12
CA ARG A 186 -3.70 4.86 -21.80
C ARG A 186 -2.76 5.32 -20.70
N GLY A 187 -2.56 4.51 -19.67
CA GLY A 187 -1.67 4.85 -18.54
C GLY A 187 -0.18 4.87 -18.89
N GLN A 188 0.23 4.28 -20.04
CA GLN A 188 1.62 4.31 -20.49
C GLN A 188 1.90 5.48 -21.45
N VAL A 189 0.88 6.06 -22.03
CA VAL A 189 0.99 7.18 -23.00
C VAL A 189 0.80 8.55 -22.34
N ALA A 190 0.22 8.60 -21.14
CA ALA A 190 -0.02 9.81 -20.34
C ALA A 190 1.13 10.09 -19.37
#